data_620406e029280832c4edb30045063aad
#
_entry.id   620406e029280832c4edb30045063aad
#
_cell.length_a   1.000
_cell.length_b   1.000
_cell.length_c   1.000
_cell.angle_alpha   90.00
_cell.angle_beta   90.00
_cell.angle_gamma   90.00
#
_symmetry.space_group_name_H-M   'P 1'
#
loop_
_entity.id
_entity.type
_entity.pdbx_description
1 polymer ?
#
loop_
_entity_poly.entity_id
_entity_poly.type
_entity_poly.pdbx_seq_one_letter_code
_entity_poly.pdbx_strand_id
1 'polypeptide(L)'
;MTTNPSQSQALLYAADENPPHWLTAVLSLQHVLLMFNGIIIVPAIIATAFDVSPEQIAYITFASIIVTSITTWIQAVRVGRVGAGYVLFMGTSGTFFACTLDAIEVGGLALVATLCLLSAPVEFLFSYFLRHLRKIVTPAVGGVVIMLVTVMVAPIGLDMWTGSRGNPGFGSMENLAVGLFTFLPILGIAVFGGSKIRLWAPIIGTVVG
;
A
#
# COMPACT_ATOMS: atom_id res chain seq x y z
N MET A 1 -27.07 28.19 6.72
CA MET A 1 -26.79 27.17 5.70
C MET A 1 -26.99 25.83 6.36
N THR A 2 -28.13 25.20 6.15
CA THR A 2 -28.50 23.89 6.69
C THR A 2 -27.78 22.83 5.89
N THR A 3 -26.72 22.24 6.45
CA THR A 3 -26.05 21.06 5.88
C THR A 3 -27.03 19.90 5.90
N ASN A 4 -27.37 19.43 4.73
CA ASN A 4 -28.25 18.29 4.49
C ASN A 4 -27.61 17.01 5.09
N PRO A 5 -28.25 16.30 6.05
CA PRO A 5 -27.62 15.16 6.72
C PRO A 5 -27.65 13.85 5.91
N SER A 6 -27.93 13.90 4.62
CA SER A 6 -28.17 12.72 3.79
C SER A 6 -26.95 12.20 3.03
N GLN A 7 -25.71 12.61 3.34
CA GLN A 7 -24.49 12.07 2.73
C GLN A 7 -23.36 11.70 3.71
N SER A 8 -23.63 11.62 5.00
CA SER A 8 -22.78 10.81 5.86
C SER A 8 -23.06 9.35 5.51
N GLN A 9 -22.16 8.70 4.78
CA GLN A 9 -22.15 7.24 4.73
C GLN A 9 -22.15 6.78 6.19
N ALA A 10 -23.30 6.29 6.66
CA ALA A 10 -23.44 5.84 8.02
C ALA A 10 -22.38 4.74 8.21
N LEU A 11 -21.39 4.99 9.07
CA LEU A 11 -20.44 3.97 9.48
C LEU A 11 -21.26 2.81 10.02
N LEU A 12 -21.06 1.61 9.47
CA LEU A 12 -21.80 0.42 9.88
C LEU A 12 -21.47 0.06 11.35
N TYR A 13 -20.25 0.36 11.78
CA TYR A 13 -19.74 0.16 13.13
C TYR A 13 -18.89 1.37 13.54
N ALA A 14 -19.07 1.87 14.73
CA ALA A 14 -18.20 2.88 15.32
C ALA A 14 -16.87 2.26 15.75
N ALA A 15 -15.86 3.09 16.00
CA ALA A 15 -14.52 2.63 16.38
C ALA A 15 -14.50 1.81 17.69
N ASP A 16 -15.48 2.05 18.56
CA ASP A 16 -15.62 1.40 19.87
C ASP A 16 -16.58 0.18 19.83
N GLU A 17 -17.20 -0.10 18.69
CA GLU A 17 -18.11 -1.21 18.52
C GLU A 17 -17.38 -2.46 18.05
N ASN A 18 -17.75 -3.61 18.60
CA ASN A 18 -17.24 -4.91 18.19
C ASN A 18 -18.18 -5.54 17.14
N PRO A 19 -17.76 -5.64 15.86
CA PRO A 19 -18.51 -6.37 14.86
C PRO A 19 -18.56 -7.88 15.19
N PRO A 20 -19.52 -8.63 14.62
CA PRO A 20 -19.58 -10.08 14.79
C PRO A 20 -18.26 -10.75 14.41
N HIS A 21 -17.80 -11.73 15.18
CA HIS A 21 -16.49 -12.38 15.00
C HIS A 21 -16.26 -12.92 13.60
N TRP A 22 -17.28 -13.47 12.95
CA TRP A 22 -17.16 -13.97 11.58
C TRP A 22 -16.88 -12.85 10.58
N LEU A 23 -17.53 -11.68 10.72
CA LEU A 23 -17.31 -10.51 9.88
C LEU A 23 -15.90 -9.95 10.10
N THR A 24 -15.47 -9.88 11.36
CA THR A 24 -14.11 -9.47 11.71
C THR A 24 -13.08 -10.41 11.07
N ALA A 25 -13.28 -11.72 11.14
CA ALA A 25 -12.38 -12.69 10.54
C ALA A 25 -12.29 -12.53 9.01
N VAL A 26 -13.43 -12.38 8.34
CA VAL A 26 -13.49 -12.21 6.87
C VAL A 26 -12.82 -10.91 6.44
N LEU A 27 -13.13 -9.78 7.12
CA LEU A 27 -12.52 -8.49 6.81
C LEU A 27 -11.01 -8.48 7.12
N SER A 28 -10.59 -9.14 8.21
CA SER A 28 -9.17 -9.27 8.55
C SER A 28 -8.42 -10.07 7.50
N LEU A 29 -8.97 -11.21 7.07
CA LEU A 29 -8.38 -12.01 6.00
C LEU A 29 -8.26 -11.21 4.69
N GLN A 30 -9.31 -10.49 4.33
CA GLN A 30 -9.32 -9.61 3.16
C GLN A 30 -8.17 -8.59 3.22
N HIS A 31 -8.04 -7.90 4.35
CA HIS A 31 -7.00 -6.89 4.52
C HIS A 31 -5.59 -7.49 4.51
N VAL A 32 -5.40 -8.64 5.15
CA VAL A 32 -4.11 -9.36 5.11
C VAL A 32 -3.72 -9.69 3.67
N LEU A 33 -4.64 -10.22 2.86
CA LEU A 33 -4.38 -10.54 1.46
C LEU A 33 -4.00 -9.30 0.63
N LEU A 34 -4.72 -8.19 0.82
CA LEU A 34 -4.42 -6.93 0.14
C LEU A 34 -3.06 -6.37 0.54
N MET A 35 -2.75 -6.37 1.84
CA MET A 35 -1.47 -5.87 2.37
C MET A 35 -0.30 -6.75 1.99
N PHE A 36 -0.48 -8.07 1.99
CA PHE A 36 0.55 -9.02 1.60
C PHE A 36 1.04 -8.75 0.18
N ASN A 37 0.12 -8.50 -0.74
CA ASN A 37 0.45 -8.13 -2.12
C ASN A 37 1.30 -6.83 -2.17
N GLY A 38 0.89 -5.80 -1.42
CA GLY A 38 1.64 -4.54 -1.32
C GLY A 38 3.05 -4.70 -0.73
N ILE A 39 3.23 -5.60 0.24
CA ILE A 39 4.54 -5.84 0.88
C ILE A 39 5.51 -6.54 -0.07
N ILE A 40 5.02 -7.50 -0.87
CA ILE A 40 5.87 -8.28 -1.80
C ILE A 40 6.28 -7.46 -3.02
N ILE A 41 5.48 -6.48 -3.45
CA ILE A 41 5.74 -5.73 -4.67
C ILE A 41 7.08 -4.99 -4.63
N VAL A 42 7.48 -4.45 -3.48
CA VAL A 42 8.75 -3.72 -3.33
C VAL A 42 9.97 -4.63 -3.50
N PRO A 43 10.09 -5.75 -2.78
CA PRO A 43 11.16 -6.73 -3.03
C PRO A 43 11.16 -7.26 -4.47
N ALA A 44 10.00 -7.50 -5.06
CA ALA A 44 9.89 -7.98 -6.43
C ALA A 44 10.46 -6.96 -7.44
N ILE A 45 10.19 -5.67 -7.26
CA ILE A 45 10.73 -4.63 -8.14
C ILE A 45 12.25 -4.48 -7.95
N ILE A 46 12.74 -4.54 -6.72
CA ILE A 46 14.18 -4.54 -6.45
C ILE A 46 14.84 -5.73 -7.15
N ALA A 47 14.20 -6.90 -7.11
CA ALA A 47 14.68 -8.10 -7.78
C ALA A 47 14.78 -7.95 -9.31
N THR A 48 13.81 -7.24 -9.92
CA THR A 48 13.79 -7.05 -11.38
C THR A 48 14.68 -5.91 -11.86
N ALA A 49 14.92 -4.92 -11.01
CA ALA A 49 15.72 -3.74 -11.35
C ALA A 49 17.24 -3.94 -11.12
N PHE A 50 17.58 -4.81 -10.17
CA PHE A 50 18.97 -5.03 -9.75
C PHE A 50 19.28 -6.52 -9.68
N ASP A 51 20.52 -6.89 -9.94
CA ASP A 51 21.01 -8.27 -9.85
C ASP A 51 21.21 -8.67 -8.36
N VAL A 52 20.09 -8.75 -7.64
CA VAL A 52 20.05 -9.10 -6.21
C VAL A 52 19.84 -10.60 -6.06
N SER A 53 20.61 -11.24 -5.18
CA SER A 53 20.48 -12.69 -4.98
C SER A 53 19.09 -13.07 -4.44
N PRO A 54 18.56 -14.25 -4.80
CA PRO A 54 17.27 -14.75 -4.29
C PRO A 54 17.19 -14.77 -2.75
N GLU A 55 18.33 -15.03 -2.10
CA GLU A 55 18.43 -15.05 -0.63
C GLU A 55 18.22 -13.64 -0.04
N GLN A 56 18.80 -12.62 -0.66
CA GLN A 56 18.60 -11.23 -0.22
C GLN A 56 17.17 -10.78 -0.42
N ILE A 57 16.52 -11.17 -1.53
CA ILE A 57 15.11 -10.87 -1.79
C ILE A 57 14.22 -11.53 -0.74
N ALA A 58 14.46 -12.81 -0.46
CA ALA A 58 13.74 -13.54 0.58
C ALA A 58 13.91 -12.88 1.96
N TYR A 59 15.13 -12.46 2.29
CA TYR A 59 15.43 -11.75 3.54
C TYR A 59 14.67 -10.42 3.65
N ILE A 60 14.71 -9.58 2.60
CA ILE A 60 14.02 -8.28 2.57
C ILE A 60 12.50 -8.48 2.70
N THR A 61 11.95 -9.46 1.98
CA THR A 61 10.53 -9.78 2.03
C THR A 61 10.12 -10.23 3.43
N PHE A 62 10.87 -11.15 4.03
CA PHE A 62 10.61 -11.66 5.37
C PHE A 62 10.72 -10.55 6.43
N ALA A 63 11.77 -9.75 6.37
CA ALA A 63 11.96 -8.61 7.26
C ALA A 63 10.81 -7.59 7.13
N SER A 64 10.38 -7.30 5.91
CA SER A 64 9.25 -6.40 5.65
C SER A 64 7.95 -6.91 6.26
N ILE A 65 7.67 -8.20 6.16
CA ILE A 65 6.47 -8.83 6.75
C ILE A 65 6.51 -8.72 8.29
N ILE A 66 7.65 -9.02 8.92
CA ILE A 66 7.79 -8.92 10.37
C ILE A 66 7.61 -7.49 10.85
N VAL A 67 8.31 -6.54 10.26
CA VAL A 67 8.24 -5.13 10.65
C VAL A 67 6.83 -4.58 10.46
N THR A 68 6.19 -4.89 9.34
CA THR A 68 4.81 -4.48 9.06
C THR A 68 3.82 -5.05 10.06
N SER A 69 4.00 -6.32 10.44
CA SER A 69 3.13 -7.00 11.42
C SER A 69 3.26 -6.36 12.80
N ILE A 70 4.50 -6.13 13.26
CA ILE A 70 4.77 -5.51 14.57
C ILE A 70 4.24 -4.08 14.60
N THR A 71 4.49 -3.29 13.58
CA THR A 71 4.04 -1.89 13.52
C THR A 71 2.52 -1.79 13.42
N THR A 72 1.86 -2.65 12.67
CA THR A 72 0.40 -2.74 12.60
C THR A 72 -0.18 -3.13 13.97
N TRP A 73 0.43 -4.09 14.66
CA TRP A 73 0.02 -4.47 16.01
C TRP A 73 0.16 -3.32 17.01
N ILE A 74 1.27 -2.57 16.98
CA ILE A 74 1.48 -1.38 17.81
C ILE A 74 0.40 -0.32 17.52
N GLN A 75 0.02 -0.12 16.27
CA GLN A 75 -1.05 0.81 15.90
C GLN A 75 -2.39 0.38 16.51
N ALA A 76 -2.72 -0.91 16.45
CA ALA A 76 -3.99 -1.44 16.94
C ALA A 76 -4.09 -1.38 18.48
N VAL A 77 -3.04 -1.82 19.18
CA VAL A 77 -3.05 -1.93 20.66
C VAL A 77 -2.81 -0.58 21.34
N ARG A 78 -2.15 0.35 20.67
CA ARG A 78 -1.72 1.63 21.24
C ARG A 78 -0.86 1.48 22.50
N VAL A 79 0.44 1.40 22.30
CA VAL A 79 1.41 1.28 23.41
C VAL A 79 1.77 2.68 23.94
N GLY A 80 1.19 3.07 25.04
CA GLY A 80 1.40 4.37 25.66
C GLY A 80 0.92 5.55 24.79
N ARG A 81 1.85 6.33 24.23
CA ARG A 81 1.55 7.47 23.34
C ARG A 81 1.70 7.14 21.85
N VAL A 82 2.14 5.92 21.55
CA VAL A 82 2.37 5.46 20.18
C VAL A 82 1.22 4.54 19.75
N GLY A 83 0.71 4.76 18.55
CA GLY A 83 -0.36 3.98 17.97
C GLY A 83 -1.69 4.75 17.90
N ALA A 84 -2.50 4.39 16.92
CA ALA A 84 -3.79 5.03 16.64
C ALA A 84 -4.92 4.57 17.60
N GLY A 85 -4.79 3.35 18.16
CA GLY A 85 -5.84 2.70 18.97
C GLY A 85 -6.93 2.02 18.14
N TYR A 86 -6.68 1.86 16.84
CA TYR A 86 -7.49 1.07 15.91
C TYR A 86 -6.58 0.43 14.86
N VAL A 87 -7.09 -0.54 14.13
CA VAL A 87 -6.30 -1.26 13.13
C VAL A 87 -5.97 -0.32 11.98
N LEU A 88 -4.73 0.17 11.98
CA LEU A 88 -4.14 0.93 10.89
C LEU A 88 -3.01 0.09 10.30
N PHE A 89 -3.23 -0.41 9.10
CA PHE A 89 -2.24 -1.24 8.43
C PHE A 89 -1.02 -0.43 8.04
N MET A 90 0.13 -0.89 8.50
CA MET A 90 1.44 -0.35 8.13
C MET A 90 2.01 -1.24 7.02
N GLY A 91 2.54 -0.64 5.98
CA GLY A 91 3.07 -1.37 4.84
C GLY A 91 4.15 -0.59 4.12
N THR A 92 4.71 -1.20 3.09
CA THR A 92 5.67 -0.52 2.23
C THR A 92 4.97 0.58 1.42
N SER A 93 5.62 1.73 1.30
CA SER A 93 5.06 2.86 0.58
C SER A 93 5.69 3.01 -0.80
N GLY A 94 4.86 3.00 -1.84
CA GLY A 94 5.29 3.30 -3.21
C GLY A 94 5.82 4.72 -3.41
N THR A 95 5.57 5.63 -2.46
CA THR A 95 6.04 7.02 -2.51
C THR A 95 7.57 7.12 -2.54
N PHE A 96 8.25 6.18 -1.87
CA PHE A 96 9.71 6.18 -1.77
C PHE A 96 10.41 5.35 -2.85
N PHE A 97 9.66 4.84 -3.82
CA PHE A 97 10.19 3.95 -4.84
C PHE A 97 11.36 4.55 -5.60
N ALA A 98 11.18 5.73 -6.19
CA ALA A 98 12.23 6.40 -6.96
C ALA A 98 13.49 6.61 -6.13
N CYS A 99 13.34 7.17 -4.91
CA CYS A 99 14.47 7.38 -4.00
C CYS A 99 15.15 6.07 -3.60
N THR A 100 14.40 4.98 -3.48
CA THR A 100 14.95 3.66 -3.14
C THR A 100 15.78 3.11 -4.29
N LEU A 101 15.28 3.20 -5.53
CA LEU A 101 16.00 2.76 -6.72
C LEU A 101 17.30 3.56 -6.91
N ASP A 102 17.23 4.90 -6.84
CA ASP A 102 18.40 5.77 -6.91
C ASP A 102 19.43 5.45 -5.82
N ALA A 103 18.98 5.19 -4.60
CA ALA A 103 19.86 4.84 -3.49
C ALA A 103 20.55 3.47 -3.70
N ILE A 104 19.83 2.50 -4.29
CA ILE A 104 20.43 1.19 -4.62
C ILE A 104 21.51 1.34 -5.69
N GLU A 105 21.27 2.15 -6.72
CA GLU A 105 22.27 2.41 -7.77
C GLU A 105 23.55 3.03 -7.22
N VAL A 106 23.44 3.94 -6.24
CA VAL A 106 24.60 4.68 -5.69
C VAL A 106 25.34 3.89 -4.62
N GLY A 107 24.64 3.19 -3.74
CA GLY A 107 25.26 2.57 -2.56
C GLY A 107 24.61 1.26 -2.09
N GLY A 108 23.80 0.64 -2.94
CA GLY A 108 23.16 -0.64 -2.67
C GLY A 108 22.17 -0.60 -1.52
N LEU A 109 21.78 -1.80 -1.05
CA LEU A 109 20.82 -1.97 0.04
C LEU A 109 21.30 -1.35 1.37
N ALA A 110 22.61 -1.25 1.59
CA ALA A 110 23.16 -0.62 2.78
C ALA A 110 22.86 0.88 2.84
N LEU A 111 22.91 1.57 1.71
CA LEU A 111 22.56 2.98 1.64
C LEU A 111 21.07 3.17 1.88
N VAL A 112 20.20 2.32 1.33
CA VAL A 112 18.75 2.35 1.59
C VAL A 112 18.46 2.21 3.10
N ALA A 113 19.08 1.22 3.76
CA ALA A 113 18.92 1.02 5.20
C ALA A 113 19.38 2.25 6.00
N THR A 114 20.48 2.86 5.62
CA THR A 114 21.01 4.07 6.26
C THR A 114 20.06 5.26 6.08
N LEU A 115 19.54 5.47 4.88
CA LEU A 115 18.55 6.53 4.60
C LEU A 115 17.26 6.32 5.37
N CYS A 116 16.77 5.09 5.49
CA CYS A 116 15.61 4.75 6.34
C CYS A 116 15.85 5.11 7.81
N LEU A 117 17.03 4.79 8.34
CA LEU A 117 17.39 5.14 9.72
C LEU A 117 17.49 6.66 9.92
N LEU A 118 18.04 7.38 8.95
CA LEU A 118 18.17 8.84 9.01
C LEU A 118 16.82 9.56 8.81
N SER A 119 15.87 8.97 8.08
CA SER A 119 14.54 9.55 7.90
C SER A 119 13.66 9.43 9.15
N ALA A 120 13.84 8.41 9.96
CA ALA A 120 13.02 8.17 11.16
C ALA A 120 12.98 9.35 12.14
N PRO A 121 14.10 10.00 12.54
CA PRO A 121 14.07 11.21 13.36
C PRO A 121 13.31 12.36 12.72
N VAL A 122 13.37 12.49 11.40
CA VAL A 122 12.66 13.54 10.65
C VAL A 122 11.15 13.31 10.72
N GLU A 123 10.70 12.07 10.60
CA GLU A 123 9.29 11.71 10.76
C GLU A 123 8.77 12.00 12.18
N PHE A 124 9.57 11.70 13.21
CA PHE A 124 9.26 12.08 14.58
C PHE A 124 9.11 13.59 14.74
N LEU A 125 10.00 14.35 14.13
CA LEU A 125 9.96 15.81 14.15
C LEU A 125 8.69 16.33 13.47
N PHE A 126 8.34 15.80 12.29
CA PHE A 126 7.11 16.13 11.59
C PHE A 126 5.86 15.76 12.41
N SER A 127 5.86 14.61 13.05
CA SER A 127 4.77 14.20 13.94
C SER A 127 4.55 15.18 15.09
N TYR A 128 5.63 15.69 15.69
CA TYR A 128 5.55 16.70 16.74
C TYR A 128 4.98 18.02 16.23
N PHE A 129 5.37 18.45 15.03
CA PHE A 129 4.89 19.69 14.40
C PHE A 129 3.60 19.52 13.59
N LEU A 130 2.99 18.34 13.60
CA LEU A 130 1.79 18.02 12.80
C LEU A 130 0.65 19.03 12.99
N ARG A 131 0.47 19.54 14.20
CA ARG A 131 -0.53 20.58 14.51
C ARG A 131 -0.35 21.85 13.69
N HIS A 132 0.89 22.24 13.41
CA HIS A 132 1.23 23.42 12.60
C HIS A 132 1.19 23.08 11.11
N LEU A 133 1.67 21.90 10.74
CA LEU A 133 1.65 21.38 9.36
C LEU A 133 0.23 21.22 8.82
N ARG A 134 -0.75 20.88 9.65
CA ARG A 134 -2.17 20.79 9.24
C ARG A 134 -2.75 22.07 8.68
N LYS A 135 -2.13 23.23 8.94
CA LYS A 135 -2.53 24.51 8.32
C LYS A 135 -2.06 24.63 6.88
N ILE A 136 -0.96 23.95 6.54
CA ILE A 136 -0.33 23.95 5.22
C ILE A 136 -0.82 22.74 4.42
N VAL A 137 -0.85 21.56 5.03
CA VAL A 137 -1.32 20.31 4.40
C VAL A 137 -2.84 20.28 4.44
N THR A 138 -3.44 20.97 3.48
CA THR A 138 -4.88 20.95 3.27
C THR A 138 -5.32 19.67 2.55
N PRO A 139 -6.62 19.30 2.54
CA PRO A 139 -7.12 18.18 1.75
C PRO A 139 -6.78 18.28 0.26
N ALA A 140 -6.72 19.50 -0.29
CA ALA A 140 -6.30 19.72 -1.68
C ALA A 140 -4.84 19.33 -1.91
N VAL A 141 -3.93 19.73 -1.00
CA VAL A 141 -2.51 19.33 -1.05
C VAL A 141 -2.39 17.80 -0.95
N GLY A 142 -3.15 17.17 -0.03
CA GLY A 142 -3.19 15.70 0.08
C GLY A 142 -3.65 15.05 -1.23
N GLY A 143 -4.69 15.57 -1.87
CA GLY A 143 -5.16 15.07 -3.18
C GLY A 143 -4.10 15.17 -4.27
N VAL A 144 -3.39 16.30 -4.36
CA VAL A 144 -2.30 16.48 -5.33
C VAL A 144 -1.16 15.49 -5.07
N VAL A 145 -0.76 15.29 -3.81
CA VAL A 145 0.28 14.33 -3.45
C VAL A 145 -0.11 12.91 -3.87
N ILE A 146 -1.36 12.48 -3.62
CA ILE A 146 -1.85 11.16 -4.04
C ILE A 146 -1.81 11.02 -5.56
N MET A 147 -2.20 12.05 -6.31
CA MET A 147 -2.11 12.04 -7.77
C MET A 147 -0.67 11.90 -8.25
N LEU A 148 0.27 12.65 -7.67
CA LEU A 148 1.70 12.55 -8.02
C LEU A 148 2.25 11.15 -7.74
N VAL A 149 1.93 10.58 -6.58
CA VAL A 149 2.31 9.19 -6.23
C VAL A 149 1.76 8.21 -7.27
N THR A 150 0.51 8.36 -7.67
CA THR A 150 -0.12 7.50 -8.68
C THR A 150 0.61 7.60 -10.02
N VAL A 151 0.95 8.80 -10.48
CA VAL A 151 1.69 9.02 -11.73
C VAL A 151 3.09 8.39 -11.68
N MET A 152 3.77 8.43 -10.52
CA MET A 152 5.09 7.81 -10.35
C MET A 152 5.02 6.27 -10.34
N VAL A 153 3.97 5.70 -9.78
CA VAL A 153 3.81 4.23 -9.64
C VAL A 153 3.19 3.60 -10.89
N ALA A 154 2.40 4.34 -11.67
CA ALA A 154 1.73 3.83 -12.86
C ALA A 154 2.65 3.17 -13.90
N PRO A 155 3.83 3.73 -14.25
CA PRO A 155 4.77 3.08 -15.17
C PRO A 155 5.25 1.72 -14.67
N ILE A 156 5.47 1.59 -13.34
CA ILE A 156 5.89 0.35 -12.71
C ILE A 156 4.77 -0.70 -12.81
N GLY A 157 3.54 -0.29 -12.53
CA GLY A 157 2.37 -1.16 -12.69
C GLY A 157 2.20 -1.64 -14.14
N LEU A 158 2.42 -0.76 -15.11
CA LEU A 158 2.38 -1.12 -16.54
C LEU A 158 3.51 -2.08 -16.93
N ASP A 159 4.72 -1.86 -16.40
CA ASP A 159 5.84 -2.76 -16.63
C ASP A 159 5.55 -4.16 -16.07
N MET A 160 5.02 -4.24 -14.86
CA MET A 160 4.62 -5.51 -14.25
C MET A 160 3.48 -6.19 -15.02
N TRP A 161 2.50 -5.43 -15.49
CA TRP A 161 1.39 -5.93 -16.31
C TRP A 161 1.89 -6.55 -17.62
N THR A 162 2.89 -5.96 -18.25
CA THR A 162 3.47 -6.47 -19.50
C THR A 162 4.44 -7.63 -19.30
N GLY A 163 4.68 -8.07 -18.06
CA GLY A 163 5.52 -9.22 -17.71
C GLY A 163 6.92 -8.85 -17.25
N SER A 164 7.16 -7.60 -16.88
CA SER A 164 8.41 -7.00 -16.45
C SER A 164 9.58 -7.10 -17.45
N ARG A 165 10.26 -6.00 -17.66
CA ARG A 165 11.40 -5.90 -18.60
C ARG A 165 12.50 -6.89 -18.20
N GLY A 166 13.04 -7.59 -19.18
CA GLY A 166 14.07 -8.62 -18.98
C GLY A 166 13.52 -10.05 -18.92
N ASN A 167 12.23 -10.25 -18.80
CA ASN A 167 11.63 -11.58 -18.89
C ASN A 167 11.30 -11.98 -20.36
N PRO A 168 11.44 -13.26 -20.73
CA PRO A 168 11.15 -13.74 -22.09
C PRO A 168 9.73 -13.46 -22.58
N GLY A 169 8.77 -13.31 -21.65
CA GLY A 169 7.36 -13.02 -21.94
C GLY A 169 7.00 -11.54 -21.94
N PHE A 170 7.97 -10.63 -21.86
CA PHE A 170 7.67 -9.19 -21.85
C PHE A 170 6.89 -8.78 -23.10
N GLY A 171 5.76 -8.11 -22.89
CA GLY A 171 4.88 -7.64 -23.96
C GLY A 171 4.08 -8.75 -24.66
N SER A 172 4.07 -9.99 -24.13
CA SER A 172 3.29 -11.07 -24.71
C SER A 172 1.79 -10.80 -24.61
N MET A 173 1.03 -11.30 -25.61
CA MET A 173 -0.44 -11.19 -25.60
C MET A 173 -1.06 -11.95 -24.42
N GLU A 174 -0.40 -12.99 -23.94
CA GLU A 174 -0.83 -13.76 -22.76
C GLU A 174 -0.79 -12.90 -21.49
N ASN A 175 0.32 -12.20 -21.23
CA ASN A 175 0.45 -11.31 -20.08
C ASN A 175 -0.54 -10.14 -20.15
N LEU A 176 -0.72 -9.57 -21.34
CA LEU A 176 -1.71 -8.51 -21.56
C LEU A 176 -3.14 -9.02 -21.31
N ALA A 177 -3.47 -10.23 -21.76
CA ALA A 177 -4.79 -10.82 -21.56
C ALA A 177 -5.06 -11.08 -20.07
N VAL A 178 -4.12 -11.70 -19.35
CA VAL A 178 -4.24 -11.95 -17.90
C VAL A 178 -4.42 -10.64 -17.14
N GLY A 179 -3.60 -9.63 -17.45
CA GLY A 179 -3.74 -8.32 -16.84
C GLY A 179 -5.09 -7.66 -17.11
N LEU A 180 -5.63 -7.77 -18.34
CA LEU A 180 -6.98 -7.29 -18.67
C LEU A 180 -8.07 -8.06 -17.94
N PHE A 181 -7.95 -9.39 -17.85
CA PHE A 181 -8.89 -10.21 -17.10
C PHE A 181 -8.91 -9.87 -15.61
N THR A 182 -7.78 -9.44 -15.03
CA THR A 182 -7.71 -8.94 -13.66
C THR A 182 -8.25 -7.52 -13.55
N PHE A 183 -7.86 -6.62 -14.44
CA PHE A 183 -8.14 -5.20 -14.35
C PHE A 183 -9.61 -4.86 -14.64
N LEU A 184 -10.20 -5.47 -15.67
CA LEU A 184 -11.56 -5.14 -16.10
C LEU A 184 -12.63 -5.43 -15.03
N PRO A 185 -12.62 -6.57 -14.32
CA PRO A 185 -13.53 -6.79 -13.20
C PRO A 185 -13.35 -5.77 -12.07
N ILE A 186 -12.10 -5.43 -11.73
CA ILE A 186 -11.81 -4.42 -10.70
C ILE A 186 -12.41 -3.07 -11.11
N LEU A 187 -12.14 -2.63 -12.35
CA LEU A 187 -12.66 -1.37 -12.88
C LEU A 187 -14.19 -1.38 -12.96
N GLY A 188 -14.77 -2.46 -13.46
CA GLY A 188 -16.23 -2.62 -13.56
C GLY A 188 -16.91 -2.53 -12.20
N ILE A 189 -16.39 -3.23 -11.20
CA ILE A 189 -16.90 -3.19 -9.84
C ILE A 189 -16.66 -1.80 -9.20
N ALA A 190 -15.51 -1.18 -9.45
CA ALA A 190 -15.20 0.14 -8.90
C ALA A 190 -16.12 1.24 -9.46
N VAL A 191 -16.51 1.15 -10.74
CA VAL A 191 -17.37 2.14 -11.41
C VAL A 191 -18.86 1.86 -11.16
N PHE A 192 -19.30 0.61 -11.39
CA PHE A 192 -20.71 0.23 -11.40
C PHE A 192 -21.16 -0.48 -10.13
N GLY A 193 -20.22 -0.93 -9.29
CA GLY A 193 -20.50 -1.70 -8.08
C GLY A 193 -21.14 -0.84 -6.97
N GLY A 194 -22.06 -1.42 -6.24
CA GLY A 194 -22.59 -0.83 -5.01
C GLY A 194 -21.53 -0.74 -3.91
N SER A 195 -21.75 0.11 -2.91
CA SER A 195 -20.79 0.42 -1.84
C SER A 195 -20.18 -0.83 -1.17
N LYS A 196 -20.97 -1.89 -0.98
CA LYS A 196 -20.53 -3.14 -0.34
C LYS A 196 -19.61 -3.97 -1.26
N ILE A 197 -19.94 -4.08 -2.55
CA ILE A 197 -19.17 -4.90 -3.51
C ILE A 197 -17.86 -4.22 -3.89
N ARG A 198 -17.85 -2.89 -3.88
CA ARG A 198 -16.65 -2.08 -4.19
C ARG A 198 -15.45 -2.42 -3.30
N LEU A 199 -15.70 -2.76 -2.04
CA LEU A 199 -14.66 -3.19 -1.09
C LEU A 199 -13.99 -4.51 -1.50
N TRP A 200 -14.71 -5.37 -2.24
CA TRP A 200 -14.24 -6.68 -2.68
C TRP A 200 -13.58 -6.66 -4.06
N ALA A 201 -13.65 -5.52 -4.76
CA ALA A 201 -13.15 -5.41 -6.13
C ALA A 201 -11.72 -5.91 -6.34
N PRO A 202 -10.71 -5.54 -5.50
CA PRO A 202 -9.35 -6.01 -5.69
C PRO A 202 -9.21 -7.52 -5.53
N ILE A 203 -9.92 -8.11 -4.55
CA ILE A 203 -9.88 -9.56 -4.31
C ILE A 203 -10.55 -10.32 -5.46
N ILE A 204 -11.72 -9.87 -5.88
CA ILE A 204 -12.43 -10.47 -7.01
C ILE A 204 -11.55 -10.44 -8.26
N GLY A 205 -10.90 -9.29 -8.54
CA GLY A 205 -9.97 -9.18 -9.65
C GLY A 205 -8.79 -10.13 -9.55
N THR A 206 -8.18 -10.27 -8.37
CA THR A 206 -7.05 -11.19 -8.14
C THR A 206 -7.45 -12.67 -8.29
N VAL A 207 -8.69 -13.02 -7.94
CA VAL A 207 -9.18 -14.41 -8.06
C VAL A 207 -9.57 -14.74 -9.50
N VAL A 208 -10.02 -13.77 -10.27
CA VAL A 208 -10.42 -13.92 -11.68
C VAL A 208 -9.21 -13.97 -12.61
N GLY A 209 -8.15 -13.18 -12.36
CA GLY A 209 -6.89 -13.15 -13.12
C GLY A 209 -5.86 -14.13 -12.60
#